data_d998ad5cb34fa44288c012ae348565e2
#
_entry.id   d998ad5cb34fa44288c012ae348565e2
#
_cell.length_a   1.000
_cell.length_b   1.000
_cell.length_c   1.000
_cell.angle_alpha   90.00
_cell.angle_beta   90.00
_cell.angle_gamma   90.00
#
_symmetry.space_group_name_H-M   'P 1'
#
loop_
_entity.id
_entity.type
_entity.pdbx_description
1 polymer ?
#
loop_
_entity_poly.entity_id
_entity_poly.type
_entity_poly.pdbx_seq_one_letter_code
_entity_poly.pdbx_strand_id
1 'polypeptide(L)'
;PRLSASYKLSEQWILNGSAGLYHQLPPYTALGYKNNDGTYLNKALKYMRVMESSIGADWHLHDRIMISAEGFFKRYNRIPLSLQDNIPLACKGNDYGVVGNEPLASTADGRAYGLETMFRWQVSGRFNLVSSFTLYKSEYRNHSGDDYIPSAWDNRFILNMSGTYNLPKRWSIGGKVSYIGGAPYTPYDEDKSSLVQAWDAKGQPYYDYSLYNTGRLPDFAQLDVRVDKSFYFRRCMVGLYLDLQNVTGSKLKQPDVIMSTGVIENPAAPASEQRYKMKYLKQESGTLLPTLGVTVEF
;
A
#
# COMPACT_ATOMS: atom_id res chain seq x y z
N PRO A 1 -8.71 -26.26 1.77
CA PRO A 1 -9.85 -26.26 2.66
C PRO A 1 -10.10 -24.86 3.21
N ARG A 2 -11.38 -24.55 3.49
CA ARG A 2 -11.82 -23.28 4.09
C ARG A 2 -12.92 -23.60 5.08
N LEU A 3 -12.91 -22.95 6.23
CA LEU A 3 -13.91 -23.04 7.26
C LEU A 3 -14.25 -21.62 7.73
N SER A 4 -15.53 -21.33 7.90
CA SER A 4 -16.00 -20.12 8.56
C SER A 4 -17.17 -20.47 9.47
N ALA A 5 -17.27 -19.75 10.57
CA ALA A 5 -18.36 -19.89 11.53
C ALA A 5 -18.76 -18.50 12.01
N SER A 6 -20.07 -18.34 12.22
CA SER A 6 -20.64 -17.16 12.85
C SER A 6 -21.59 -17.62 13.95
N TYR A 7 -21.48 -17.00 15.13
CA TYR A 7 -22.28 -17.35 16.29
C TYR A 7 -22.96 -16.10 16.87
N LYS A 8 -24.28 -16.08 16.89
CA LYS A 8 -25.06 -15.01 17.49
C LYS A 8 -25.07 -15.21 19.02
N LEU A 9 -24.24 -14.46 19.72
CA LEU A 9 -24.12 -14.53 21.18
C LEU A 9 -25.32 -13.86 21.86
N SER A 10 -25.82 -12.75 21.27
CA SER A 10 -27.04 -12.04 21.71
C SER A 10 -27.65 -11.29 20.51
N GLU A 11 -28.72 -10.54 20.73
CA GLU A 11 -29.28 -9.65 19.70
C GLU A 11 -28.29 -8.56 19.24
N GLN A 12 -27.35 -8.22 20.10
CA GLN A 12 -26.37 -7.16 19.85
C GLN A 12 -24.99 -7.67 19.45
N TRP A 13 -24.65 -8.93 19.75
CA TRP A 13 -23.30 -9.45 19.55
C TRP A 13 -23.28 -10.67 18.63
N ILE A 14 -22.43 -10.60 17.59
CA ILE A 14 -22.15 -11.71 16.69
C ILE A 14 -20.64 -11.94 16.71
N LEU A 15 -20.25 -13.19 16.96
CA LEU A 15 -18.84 -13.61 16.88
C LEU A 15 -18.61 -14.29 15.54
N ASN A 16 -17.51 -13.97 14.89
CA ASN A 16 -17.11 -14.50 13.59
C ASN A 16 -15.72 -15.12 13.68
N GLY A 17 -15.50 -16.19 12.95
CA GLY A 17 -14.18 -16.78 12.83
C GLY A 17 -14.01 -17.47 11.49
N SER A 18 -12.82 -17.42 10.95
CA SER A 18 -12.48 -18.09 9.71
C SER A 18 -11.07 -18.67 9.73
N ALA A 19 -10.87 -19.74 8.99
CA ALA A 19 -9.57 -20.33 8.70
C ALA A 19 -9.57 -20.89 7.27
N GLY A 20 -8.50 -20.71 6.53
CA GLY A 20 -8.43 -21.15 5.15
C GLY A 20 -7.01 -21.36 4.65
N LEU A 21 -6.89 -22.28 3.70
CA LEU A 21 -5.67 -22.50 2.94
C LEU A 21 -5.91 -22.12 1.48
N TYR A 22 -5.13 -21.16 1.03
CA TYR A 22 -5.25 -20.58 -0.31
C TYR A 22 -3.99 -20.81 -1.11
N HIS A 23 -4.15 -20.92 -2.43
CA HIS A 23 -3.05 -21.05 -3.36
C HIS A 23 -3.22 -20.04 -4.48
N GLN A 24 -2.13 -19.38 -4.84
CA GLN A 24 -2.09 -18.40 -5.91
C GLN A 24 -0.91 -18.69 -6.84
N LEU A 25 -1.13 -18.55 -8.14
CA LEU A 25 -0.06 -18.63 -9.12
C LEU A 25 0.89 -17.43 -8.93
N PRO A 26 2.22 -17.60 -9.05
CA PRO A 26 3.13 -16.48 -9.14
C PRO A 26 2.76 -15.52 -10.29
N PRO A 27 3.14 -14.24 -10.23
CA PRO A 27 2.86 -13.27 -11.30
C PRO A 27 3.35 -13.77 -12.66
N TYR A 28 2.61 -13.44 -13.72
CA TYR A 28 3.01 -13.85 -15.08
C TYR A 28 4.34 -13.24 -15.52
N THR A 29 4.70 -12.06 -15.04
CA THR A 29 6.03 -11.47 -15.24
C THR A 29 7.14 -12.39 -14.73
N ALA A 30 6.93 -13.00 -13.56
CA ALA A 30 7.86 -13.97 -12.99
C ALA A 30 7.91 -15.28 -13.80
N LEU A 31 6.74 -15.86 -14.12
CA LEU A 31 6.67 -17.13 -14.86
C LEU A 31 7.17 -17.02 -16.31
N GLY A 32 6.98 -15.85 -16.92
CA GLY A 32 7.37 -15.56 -18.31
C GLY A 32 8.82 -15.16 -18.47
N TYR A 33 9.61 -15.04 -17.40
CA TYR A 33 11.00 -14.63 -17.50
C TYR A 33 11.84 -15.61 -18.30
N LYS A 34 12.60 -15.06 -19.25
CA LYS A 34 13.59 -15.79 -20.07
C LYS A 34 14.96 -15.18 -19.87
N ASN A 35 15.98 -16.03 -19.82
CA ASN A 35 17.35 -15.58 -19.89
C ASN A 35 17.72 -15.15 -21.33
N ASN A 36 18.99 -14.75 -21.52
CA ASN A 36 19.47 -14.22 -22.81
C ASN A 36 19.46 -15.26 -23.95
N ASP A 37 19.45 -16.55 -23.66
CA ASP A 37 19.35 -17.63 -24.66
C ASP A 37 17.88 -18.03 -24.96
N GLY A 38 16.91 -17.33 -24.37
CA GLY A 38 15.46 -17.56 -24.56
C GLY A 38 14.87 -18.66 -23.70
N THR A 39 15.65 -19.25 -22.78
CA THR A 39 15.17 -20.31 -21.88
C THR A 39 14.32 -19.74 -20.75
N TYR A 40 13.17 -20.34 -20.49
CA TYR A 40 12.33 -19.97 -19.34
C TYR A 40 12.93 -20.52 -18.05
N LEU A 41 13.42 -19.67 -17.17
CA LEU A 41 14.05 -20.08 -15.92
C LEU A 41 13.05 -20.36 -14.79
N ASN A 42 11.91 -19.69 -14.79
CA ASN A 42 10.98 -19.68 -13.66
C ASN A 42 9.78 -20.63 -13.82
N LYS A 43 9.77 -21.52 -14.82
CA LYS A 43 8.67 -22.48 -15.03
C LYS A 43 8.44 -23.45 -13.85
N ALA A 44 9.49 -23.69 -13.05
CA ALA A 44 9.42 -24.59 -11.90
C ALA A 44 8.90 -23.92 -10.61
N LEU A 45 8.55 -22.63 -10.67
CA LEU A 45 7.95 -21.96 -9.54
C LEU A 45 6.66 -22.65 -9.09
N LYS A 46 6.53 -22.81 -7.78
CA LYS A 46 5.38 -23.46 -7.16
C LYS A 46 4.27 -22.41 -6.91
N TYR A 47 3.02 -22.88 -6.80
CA TYR A 47 1.96 -22.07 -6.27
C TYR A 47 2.35 -21.49 -4.91
N MET A 48 2.23 -20.17 -4.76
CA MET A 48 2.31 -19.51 -3.46
C MET A 48 1.19 -20.03 -2.58
N ARG A 49 1.46 -20.26 -1.30
CA ARG A 49 0.50 -20.81 -0.34
C ARG A 49 0.31 -19.83 0.81
N VAL A 50 -0.94 -19.58 1.13
CA VAL A 50 -1.33 -18.72 2.27
C VAL A 50 -2.24 -19.52 3.19
N MET A 51 -1.87 -19.62 4.46
CA MET A 51 -2.77 -20.01 5.53
C MET A 51 -3.24 -18.75 6.22
N GLU A 52 -4.54 -18.53 6.25
CA GLU A 52 -5.18 -17.36 6.84
C GLU A 52 -6.12 -17.80 7.94
N SER A 53 -6.15 -17.06 9.04
CA SER A 53 -7.11 -17.22 10.13
C SER A 53 -7.53 -15.84 10.64
N SER A 54 -8.80 -15.72 11.00
CA SER A 54 -9.33 -14.51 11.63
C SER A 54 -10.34 -14.85 12.72
N ILE A 55 -10.44 -13.94 13.67
CA ILE A 55 -11.48 -13.95 14.71
C ILE A 55 -11.93 -12.51 14.94
N GLY A 56 -13.24 -12.32 15.02
CA GLY A 56 -13.82 -11.00 15.18
C GLY A 56 -15.16 -11.02 15.89
N ALA A 57 -15.61 -9.82 16.20
CA ALA A 57 -16.93 -9.58 16.80
C ALA A 57 -17.58 -8.36 16.15
N ASP A 58 -18.87 -8.48 15.91
CA ASP A 58 -19.75 -7.40 15.50
C ASP A 58 -20.63 -7.01 16.66
N TRP A 59 -20.61 -5.74 17.00
CA TRP A 59 -21.48 -5.16 18.04
C TRP A 59 -22.51 -4.22 17.43
N HIS A 60 -23.75 -4.64 17.45
CA HIS A 60 -24.91 -3.84 17.06
C HIS A 60 -25.41 -3.08 18.31
N LEU A 61 -24.80 -1.92 18.59
CA LEU A 61 -25.17 -1.09 19.73
C LEU A 61 -26.64 -0.61 19.62
N HIS A 62 -27.06 -0.34 18.40
CA HIS A 62 -28.42 0.04 18.02
C HIS A 62 -28.64 -0.32 16.55
N ASP A 63 -29.88 -0.38 16.06
CA ASP A 63 -30.21 -0.63 14.64
C ASP A 63 -29.45 0.27 13.65
N ARG A 64 -28.92 1.38 14.15
CA ARG A 64 -28.21 2.41 13.37
C ARG A 64 -26.70 2.50 13.60
N ILE A 65 -26.19 1.79 14.59
CA ILE A 65 -24.77 1.82 14.98
C ILE A 65 -24.24 0.41 15.04
N MET A 66 -23.22 0.15 14.23
CA MET A 66 -22.47 -1.11 14.25
C MET A 66 -20.99 -0.81 14.40
N ILE A 67 -20.34 -1.58 15.26
CA ILE A 67 -18.89 -1.60 15.43
C ILE A 67 -18.43 -3.04 15.19
N SER A 68 -17.46 -3.23 14.33
CA SER A 68 -16.78 -4.53 14.19
C SER A 68 -15.30 -4.42 14.50
N ALA A 69 -14.75 -5.49 15.04
CA ALA A 69 -13.32 -5.64 15.24
C ALA A 69 -12.91 -7.07 14.90
N GLU A 70 -11.87 -7.22 14.08
CA GLU A 70 -11.36 -8.52 13.64
C GLU A 70 -9.83 -8.53 13.75
N GLY A 71 -9.30 -9.53 14.45
CA GLY A 71 -7.89 -9.87 14.43
C GLY A 71 -7.62 -10.91 13.35
N PHE A 72 -6.59 -10.72 12.56
CA PHE A 72 -6.21 -11.66 11.50
C PHE A 72 -4.73 -12.05 11.58
N PHE A 73 -4.44 -13.25 11.08
CA PHE A 73 -3.09 -13.77 10.91
C PHE A 73 -3.00 -14.53 9.58
N LYS A 74 -1.99 -14.18 8.76
CA LYS A 74 -1.69 -14.80 7.48
C LYS A 74 -0.25 -15.31 7.49
N ARG A 75 -0.06 -16.57 7.13
CA ARG A 75 1.26 -17.17 6.93
C ARG A 75 1.45 -17.53 5.47
N TYR A 76 2.49 -16.97 4.88
CA TYR A 76 2.84 -17.16 3.48
C TYR A 76 4.00 -18.14 3.36
N ASN A 77 3.91 -19.06 2.40
CA ASN A 77 4.97 -19.99 2.07
C ASN A 77 5.14 -20.07 0.55
N ARG A 78 6.30 -20.50 0.09
CA ARG A 78 6.63 -20.64 -1.33
C ARG A 78 6.52 -19.29 -2.07
N ILE A 79 6.86 -18.22 -1.41
CA ILE A 79 6.92 -16.90 -2.02
C ILE A 79 8.17 -16.86 -2.92
N PRO A 80 8.07 -16.27 -4.14
CA PRO A 80 9.22 -16.12 -5.00
C PRO A 80 10.31 -15.28 -4.34
N LEU A 81 11.52 -15.81 -4.33
CA LEU A 81 12.75 -15.17 -3.88
C LEU A 81 13.61 -14.83 -5.09
N SER A 82 14.09 -13.60 -5.20
CA SER A 82 15.09 -13.21 -6.19
C SER A 82 16.39 -13.97 -5.94
N LEU A 83 16.90 -14.66 -6.96
CA LEU A 83 18.23 -15.29 -6.91
C LEU A 83 19.36 -14.30 -7.19
N GLN A 84 19.02 -13.14 -7.72
CA GLN A 84 19.97 -12.07 -8.02
C GLN A 84 20.29 -11.22 -6.79
N ASP A 85 19.25 -10.79 -6.05
CA ASP A 85 19.38 -9.86 -4.93
C ASP A 85 19.21 -10.54 -3.57
N ASN A 86 18.77 -11.81 -3.57
CA ASN A 86 18.44 -12.58 -2.37
C ASN A 86 17.35 -11.88 -1.52
N ILE A 87 16.31 -11.32 -2.18
CA ILE A 87 15.22 -10.58 -1.55
C ILE A 87 13.88 -11.19 -1.97
N PRO A 88 12.93 -11.41 -1.05
CA PRO A 88 11.59 -11.87 -1.40
C PRO A 88 10.90 -10.89 -2.35
N LEU A 89 10.26 -11.40 -3.38
CA LEU A 89 9.60 -10.57 -4.39
C LEU A 89 8.51 -9.66 -3.78
N ALA A 90 7.87 -10.10 -2.70
CA ALA A 90 6.89 -9.32 -1.95
C ALA A 90 7.48 -8.11 -1.20
N CYS A 91 8.79 -8.04 -1.03
CA CYS A 91 9.48 -6.88 -0.47
C CYS A 91 9.89 -5.86 -1.53
N LYS A 92 9.88 -6.23 -2.83
CA LYS A 92 10.14 -5.35 -3.96
C LYS A 92 8.85 -4.65 -4.40
N GLY A 93 8.95 -3.53 -5.13
CA GLY A 93 7.80 -2.86 -5.76
C GLY A 93 7.58 -1.42 -5.33
N ASN A 94 8.46 -0.85 -4.51
CA ASN A 94 8.35 0.57 -4.11
C ASN A 94 8.86 1.54 -5.20
N ASP A 95 9.56 1.04 -6.20
CA ASP A 95 10.23 1.80 -7.25
C ASP A 95 9.46 1.85 -8.58
N TYR A 96 8.21 1.37 -8.58
CA TYR A 96 7.37 1.27 -9.79
C TYR A 96 7.98 0.47 -10.94
N GLY A 97 9.05 -0.27 -10.70
CA GLY A 97 9.68 -1.16 -11.66
C GLY A 97 8.86 -2.43 -11.93
N VAL A 98 9.20 -3.13 -13.00
CA VAL A 98 8.64 -4.45 -13.28
C VAL A 98 9.20 -5.45 -12.29
N VAL A 99 8.35 -5.98 -11.41
CA VAL A 99 8.73 -6.95 -10.39
C VAL A 99 8.66 -8.37 -10.96
N GLY A 100 9.71 -9.15 -10.73
CA GLY A 100 9.74 -10.58 -11.08
C GLY A 100 10.33 -10.91 -12.46
N ASN A 101 10.83 -9.93 -13.21
CA ASN A 101 11.55 -10.14 -14.46
C ASN A 101 13.03 -10.53 -14.21
N GLU A 102 13.24 -11.59 -13.43
CA GLU A 102 14.53 -12.06 -12.95
C GLU A 102 14.47 -13.55 -12.56
N PRO A 103 15.62 -14.25 -12.38
CA PRO A 103 15.64 -15.62 -11.88
C PRO A 103 15.09 -15.70 -10.46
N LEU A 104 14.15 -16.63 -10.23
CA LEU A 104 13.42 -16.76 -8.97
C LEU A 104 13.38 -18.20 -8.46
N ALA A 105 13.26 -18.36 -7.14
CA ALA A 105 13.01 -19.62 -6.47
C ALA A 105 11.81 -19.49 -5.50
N SER A 106 11.01 -20.54 -5.33
CA SER A 106 9.85 -20.56 -4.42
C SER A 106 10.26 -20.96 -2.99
N THR A 107 11.14 -20.20 -2.36
CA THR A 107 11.76 -20.53 -1.07
C THR A 107 11.44 -19.57 0.06
N ALA A 108 11.01 -18.34 -0.25
CA ALA A 108 10.74 -17.34 0.77
C ALA A 108 9.42 -17.62 1.53
N ASP A 109 9.42 -17.21 2.78
CA ASP A 109 8.28 -17.24 3.69
C ASP A 109 7.87 -15.83 4.10
N GLY A 110 6.62 -15.68 4.56
CA GLY A 110 6.12 -14.39 5.05
C GLY A 110 5.03 -14.54 6.08
N ARG A 111 4.71 -13.43 6.70
CA ARG A 111 3.56 -13.30 7.59
C ARG A 111 2.94 -11.91 7.50
N ALA A 112 1.64 -11.84 7.68
CA ALA A 112 0.94 -10.58 7.92
C ALA A 112 -0.07 -10.80 9.05
N TYR A 113 -0.17 -9.84 9.95
CA TYR A 113 -1.09 -9.91 11.07
C TYR A 113 -1.49 -8.50 11.49
N GLY A 114 -2.66 -8.41 12.09
CA GLY A 114 -3.17 -7.10 12.47
C GLY A 114 -4.56 -7.15 13.07
N LEU A 115 -5.07 -5.96 13.30
CA LEU A 115 -6.42 -5.68 13.77
C LEU A 115 -7.11 -4.76 12.77
N GLU A 116 -8.32 -5.15 12.37
CA GLU A 116 -9.21 -4.33 11.56
C GLU A 116 -10.41 -3.93 12.40
N THR A 117 -10.79 -2.66 12.33
CA THR A 117 -12.01 -2.17 12.97
C THR A 117 -12.85 -1.40 11.97
N MET A 118 -14.17 -1.51 12.08
CA MET A 118 -15.12 -0.75 11.31
C MET A 118 -16.17 -0.14 12.24
N PHE A 119 -16.49 1.11 12.00
CA PHE A 119 -17.58 1.83 12.64
C PHE A 119 -18.55 2.30 11.59
N ARG A 120 -19.83 1.98 11.74
CA ARG A 120 -20.90 2.46 10.89
C ARG A 120 -21.96 3.13 11.73
N TRP A 121 -22.34 4.32 11.34
CA TRP A 121 -23.41 5.07 11.96
C TRP A 121 -24.33 5.66 10.90
N GLN A 122 -25.60 5.28 10.93
CA GLN A 122 -26.61 5.73 9.98
C GLN A 122 -27.82 6.30 10.71
N VAL A 123 -28.09 7.58 10.54
CA VAL A 123 -29.21 8.28 11.18
C VAL A 123 -30.26 8.64 10.15
N SER A 124 -31.38 7.88 10.15
CA SER A 124 -32.67 8.22 9.49
C SER A 124 -32.53 8.96 8.13
N GLY A 125 -31.71 8.49 7.23
CA GLY A 125 -31.53 9.08 5.89
C GLY A 125 -30.86 10.47 5.84
N ARG A 126 -30.59 11.08 7.01
CA ARG A 126 -29.92 12.40 7.06
C ARG A 126 -28.41 12.33 7.17
N PHE A 127 -27.92 11.36 7.93
CA PHE A 127 -26.50 11.25 8.21
C PHE A 127 -26.05 9.79 8.04
N ASN A 128 -24.95 9.61 7.35
CA ASN A 128 -24.25 8.33 7.22
C ASN A 128 -22.76 8.56 7.46
N LEU A 129 -22.16 7.77 8.32
CA LEU A 129 -20.74 7.76 8.60
C LEU A 129 -20.24 6.31 8.58
N VAL A 130 -19.16 6.07 7.84
CA VAL A 130 -18.42 4.82 7.85
C VAL A 130 -16.96 5.15 8.11
N SER A 131 -16.37 4.47 9.06
CA SER A 131 -14.93 4.55 9.34
C SER A 131 -14.36 3.15 9.40
N SER A 132 -13.18 2.96 8.81
CA SER A 132 -12.38 1.74 8.96
C SER A 132 -10.97 2.12 9.42
N PHE A 133 -10.44 1.35 10.34
CA PHE A 133 -9.07 1.48 10.80
C PHE A 133 -8.42 0.10 10.83
N THR A 134 -7.28 -0.02 10.15
CA THR A 134 -6.47 -1.23 10.10
C THR A 134 -5.10 -0.91 10.69
N LEU A 135 -4.68 -1.70 11.68
CA LEU A 135 -3.32 -1.73 12.20
C LEU A 135 -2.71 -3.08 11.84
N TYR A 136 -1.58 -3.08 11.13
CA TYR A 136 -1.02 -4.33 10.64
C TYR A 136 0.49 -4.29 10.47
N LYS A 137 1.06 -5.48 10.37
CA LYS A 137 2.45 -5.71 9.98
C LYS A 137 2.48 -6.76 8.88
N SER A 138 3.27 -6.50 7.83
CA SER A 138 3.47 -7.41 6.70
C SER A 138 4.95 -7.52 6.41
N GLU A 139 5.50 -8.72 6.56
CA GLU A 139 6.94 -8.95 6.49
C GLU A 139 7.26 -10.34 5.91
N TYR A 140 8.42 -10.43 5.26
CA TYR A 140 8.89 -11.65 4.61
C TYR A 140 10.34 -11.92 4.95
N ARG A 141 10.80 -13.15 4.74
CA ARG A 141 12.18 -13.58 4.94
C ARG A 141 12.61 -14.54 3.84
N ASN A 142 13.90 -14.62 3.61
CA ASN A 142 14.46 -15.42 2.54
C ASN A 142 14.31 -16.92 2.83
N HIS A 143 14.72 -17.33 4.04
CA HIS A 143 14.65 -18.71 4.50
C HIS A 143 14.15 -18.80 5.94
N SER A 144 13.78 -20.00 6.37
CA SER A 144 13.41 -20.26 7.76
C SER A 144 14.63 -20.03 8.67
N GLY A 145 14.50 -19.11 9.62
CA GLY A 145 15.58 -18.74 10.53
C GLY A 145 16.17 -17.35 10.26
N ASP A 146 15.99 -16.79 9.06
CA ASP A 146 16.42 -15.43 8.75
C ASP A 146 15.52 -14.37 9.40
N ASP A 147 16.04 -13.15 9.51
CA ASP A 147 15.27 -12.00 9.96
C ASP A 147 14.18 -11.62 8.96
N TYR A 148 13.10 -11.07 9.50
CA TYR A 148 12.00 -10.58 8.67
C TYR A 148 12.28 -9.18 8.13
N ILE A 149 12.00 -9.00 6.85
CA ILE A 149 12.09 -7.75 6.11
C ILE A 149 10.66 -7.23 5.87
N PRO A 150 10.35 -5.96 6.16
CA PRO A 150 9.04 -5.39 5.83
C PRO A 150 8.71 -5.53 4.34
N SER A 151 7.48 -5.89 4.03
CA SER A 151 7.01 -5.87 2.63
C SER A 151 6.92 -4.43 2.12
N ALA A 152 6.94 -4.25 0.80
CA ALA A 152 6.73 -2.94 0.16
C ALA A 152 5.41 -2.25 0.59
N TRP A 153 4.45 -3.01 1.10
CA TRP A 153 3.11 -2.57 1.46
C TRP A 153 2.88 -2.49 2.97
N ASP A 154 3.94 -2.54 3.79
CA ASP A 154 3.85 -2.46 5.25
C ASP A 154 3.70 -1.01 5.72
N ASN A 155 2.57 -0.40 5.44
CA ASN A 155 2.25 0.97 5.90
C ASN A 155 1.94 1.06 7.40
N ARG A 156 1.86 -0.05 8.10
CA ARG A 156 1.57 -0.19 9.53
C ARG A 156 0.13 0.14 9.93
N PHE A 157 -0.44 1.21 9.42
CA PHE A 157 -1.85 1.56 9.68
C PHE A 157 -2.50 2.26 8.49
N ILE A 158 -3.81 2.10 8.38
CA ILE A 158 -4.67 2.78 7.40
C ILE A 158 -5.97 3.17 8.11
N LEU A 159 -6.30 4.45 8.09
CA LEU A 159 -7.58 4.99 8.51
C LEU A 159 -8.32 5.55 7.29
N ASN A 160 -9.55 5.11 7.08
CA ASN A 160 -10.46 5.73 6.14
C ASN A 160 -11.75 6.08 6.88
N MET A 161 -12.22 7.30 6.71
CA MET A 161 -13.48 7.77 7.25
C MET A 161 -14.23 8.52 6.17
N SER A 162 -15.47 8.17 5.92
CA SER A 162 -16.34 8.87 4.97
C SER A 162 -17.72 9.11 5.58
N GLY A 163 -18.25 10.29 5.39
CA GLY A 163 -19.55 10.65 5.88
C GLY A 163 -20.30 11.57 4.92
N THR A 164 -21.63 11.46 4.97
CA THR A 164 -22.50 12.30 4.18
C THR A 164 -23.64 12.83 5.06
N TYR A 165 -23.94 14.11 4.91
CA TYR A 165 -25.04 14.77 5.59
C TYR A 165 -26.01 15.36 4.57
N ASN A 166 -27.26 14.90 4.61
CA ASN A 166 -28.34 15.40 3.76
C ASN A 166 -29.03 16.59 4.42
N LEU A 167 -28.88 17.75 3.80
CA LEU A 167 -29.46 19.02 4.21
C LEU A 167 -30.88 19.21 3.64
N PRO A 168 -31.69 20.14 4.21
CA PRO A 168 -32.94 20.57 3.62
C PRO A 168 -32.76 21.06 2.17
N LYS A 169 -33.85 21.07 1.42
CA LYS A 169 -33.89 21.53 0.02
C LYS A 169 -32.97 20.74 -0.91
N ARG A 170 -32.71 19.45 -0.59
CA ARG A 170 -31.94 18.52 -1.46
C ARG A 170 -30.47 18.89 -1.69
N TRP A 171 -29.88 19.47 -0.70
CA TRP A 171 -28.44 19.60 -0.61
C TRP A 171 -27.85 18.39 0.11
N SER A 172 -26.64 18.01 -0.27
CA SER A 172 -25.86 16.98 0.43
C SER A 172 -24.43 17.45 0.55
N ILE A 173 -23.81 17.24 1.70
CA ILE A 173 -22.39 17.50 1.93
C ILE A 173 -21.75 16.19 2.34
N GLY A 174 -20.72 15.79 1.61
CA GLY A 174 -19.89 14.63 1.90
C GLY A 174 -18.48 15.02 2.29
N GLY A 175 -17.85 14.22 3.12
CA GLY A 175 -16.44 14.34 3.44
C GLY A 175 -15.77 12.97 3.51
N LYS A 176 -14.50 12.90 3.11
CA LYS A 176 -13.68 11.71 3.24
C LYS A 176 -12.32 12.10 3.80
N VAL A 177 -11.89 11.39 4.84
CA VAL A 177 -10.54 11.47 5.40
C VAL A 177 -9.84 10.16 5.15
N SER A 178 -8.62 10.20 4.61
CA SER A 178 -7.72 9.06 4.52
C SER A 178 -6.44 9.41 5.25
N TYR A 179 -5.96 8.52 6.14
CA TYR A 179 -4.69 8.67 6.85
C TYR A 179 -3.95 7.34 6.80
N ILE A 180 -2.76 7.35 6.19
CA ILE A 180 -2.00 6.15 5.85
C ILE A 180 -0.59 6.32 6.39
N GLY A 181 -0.10 5.31 7.10
CA GLY A 181 1.27 5.25 7.58
C GLY A 181 2.29 5.23 6.43
N GLY A 182 3.46 5.78 6.68
CA GLY A 182 4.52 5.85 5.69
C GLY A 182 4.95 4.48 5.18
N ALA A 183 5.06 4.34 3.86
CA ALA A 183 5.57 3.13 3.23
C ALA A 183 7.06 2.92 3.55
N PRO A 184 7.53 1.67 3.63
CA PRO A 184 8.96 1.40 3.78
C PRO A 184 9.71 1.71 2.48
N TYR A 185 10.97 2.07 2.59
CA TYR A 185 11.88 2.21 1.45
C TYR A 185 13.29 1.76 1.83
N THR A 186 14.10 1.43 0.81
CA THR A 186 15.50 1.07 0.99
C THR A 186 16.35 2.32 0.83
N PRO A 187 17.18 2.69 1.83
CA PRO A 187 18.12 3.79 1.70
C PRO A 187 19.15 3.58 0.60
N TYR A 188 19.71 4.65 0.10
CA TYR A 188 20.85 4.57 -0.81
C TYR A 188 22.16 4.37 -0.05
N ASP A 189 23.07 3.62 -0.64
CA ASP A 189 24.49 3.61 -0.29
C ASP A 189 25.12 4.88 -0.86
N GLU A 190 25.16 5.94 -0.05
CA GLU A 190 25.68 7.25 -0.47
C GLU A 190 27.18 7.20 -0.76
N ASP A 191 27.93 6.42 0.03
CA ASP A 191 29.36 6.26 -0.16
C ASP A 191 29.68 5.67 -1.52
N LYS A 192 29.04 4.57 -1.87
CA LYS A 192 29.20 3.92 -3.15
C LYS A 192 28.63 4.74 -4.31
N SER A 193 27.47 5.37 -4.10
CA SER A 193 26.81 6.19 -5.13
C SER A 193 27.61 7.44 -5.48
N SER A 194 28.37 8.01 -4.54
CA SER A 194 29.20 9.19 -4.78
C SER A 194 30.50 8.90 -5.53
N LEU A 195 31.03 7.66 -5.49
CA LEU A 195 32.25 7.32 -6.20
C LEU A 195 32.12 7.54 -7.71
N VAL A 196 33.04 8.31 -8.32
CA VAL A 196 33.05 8.64 -9.75
C VAL A 196 32.94 7.38 -10.60
N GLN A 197 33.81 6.41 -10.37
CA GLN A 197 33.84 5.17 -11.14
C GLN A 197 32.56 4.35 -11.00
N ALA A 198 31.98 4.30 -9.81
CA ALA A 198 30.74 3.56 -9.58
C ALA A 198 29.54 4.25 -10.24
N TRP A 199 29.47 5.58 -10.14
CA TRP A 199 28.42 6.36 -10.78
C TRP A 199 28.48 6.25 -12.30
N ASP A 200 29.66 6.43 -12.90
CA ASP A 200 29.86 6.39 -14.36
C ASP A 200 29.54 5.02 -14.95
N ALA A 201 29.78 3.95 -14.18
CA ALA A 201 29.48 2.59 -14.61
C ALA A 201 27.94 2.30 -14.66
N LYS A 202 27.12 2.98 -13.85
CA LYS A 202 25.69 2.67 -13.70
C LYS A 202 24.77 3.82 -14.13
N GLY A 203 25.21 5.08 -13.99
CA GLY A 203 24.42 6.27 -14.27
C GLY A 203 23.26 6.49 -13.30
N GLN A 204 23.23 5.78 -12.16
CA GLN A 204 22.18 5.85 -11.14
C GLN A 204 22.73 5.43 -9.77
N PRO A 205 22.06 5.83 -8.65
CA PRO A 205 22.53 5.51 -7.31
C PRO A 205 22.46 4.01 -7.02
N TYR A 206 23.25 3.59 -6.04
CA TYR A 206 23.21 2.24 -5.46
C TYR A 206 22.37 2.23 -4.22
N TYR A 207 21.52 1.21 -4.06
CA TYR A 207 20.79 0.95 -2.83
C TYR A 207 21.68 0.22 -1.82
N ASP A 208 21.51 0.53 -0.55
CA ASP A 208 22.07 -0.27 0.53
C ASP A 208 21.15 -1.46 0.82
N TYR A 209 21.43 -2.59 0.20
CA TYR A 209 20.64 -3.79 0.39
C TYR A 209 20.79 -4.44 1.77
N SER A 210 21.74 -4.01 2.59
CA SER A 210 21.82 -4.43 4.00
C SER A 210 20.74 -3.78 4.84
N LEU A 211 20.21 -2.63 4.38
CA LEU A 211 19.13 -1.86 5.01
C LEU A 211 17.81 -1.94 4.20
N TYR A 212 17.53 -3.08 3.59
CA TYR A 212 16.38 -3.22 2.71
C TYR A 212 15.05 -2.96 3.44
N ASN A 213 14.25 -2.00 2.94
CA ASN A 213 12.95 -1.57 3.51
C ASN A 213 13.01 -1.12 4.99
N THR A 214 14.16 -0.67 5.50
CA THR A 214 14.29 -0.17 6.88
C THR A 214 13.87 1.28 7.03
N GLY A 215 14.05 2.10 5.99
CA GLY A 215 13.59 3.49 5.97
C GLY A 215 12.07 3.58 5.94
N ARG A 216 11.51 4.71 6.43
CA ARG A 216 10.07 4.98 6.41
C ARG A 216 9.80 6.37 5.86
N LEU A 217 8.88 6.44 4.91
CA LEU A 217 8.35 7.70 4.43
C LEU A 217 7.46 8.34 5.49
N PRO A 218 7.25 9.67 5.44
CA PRO A 218 6.25 10.33 6.28
C PRO A 218 4.85 9.77 6.03
N ASP A 219 4.02 9.82 7.07
CA ASP A 219 2.61 9.47 6.96
C ASP A 219 1.90 10.46 6.03
N PHE A 220 0.85 9.98 5.38
CA PHE A 220 0.06 10.77 4.44
C PHE A 220 -1.38 10.92 4.92
N ALA A 221 -1.88 12.15 4.94
CA ALA A 221 -3.27 12.48 5.26
C ALA A 221 -3.92 13.24 4.10
N GLN A 222 -5.15 12.88 3.74
CA GLN A 222 -5.93 13.55 2.71
C GLN A 222 -7.35 13.81 3.19
N LEU A 223 -7.85 15.01 2.90
CA LEU A 223 -9.25 15.39 3.12
C LEU A 223 -9.87 15.72 1.76
N ASP A 224 -10.99 15.06 1.47
CA ASP A 224 -11.83 15.33 0.31
C ASP A 224 -13.19 15.85 0.80
N VAL A 225 -13.75 16.82 0.09
CA VAL A 225 -15.06 17.40 0.40
C VAL A 225 -15.91 17.48 -0.86
N ARG A 226 -17.15 17.06 -0.75
CA ARG A 226 -18.10 17.08 -1.85
C ARG A 226 -19.41 17.73 -1.44
N VAL A 227 -19.95 18.54 -2.32
CA VAL A 227 -21.25 19.18 -2.17
C VAL A 227 -22.10 18.82 -3.38
N ASP A 228 -23.30 18.31 -3.13
CA ASP A 228 -24.27 17.94 -4.16
C ASP A 228 -25.55 18.74 -4.01
N LYS A 229 -26.21 19.00 -5.14
CA LYS A 229 -27.51 19.62 -5.24
C LYS A 229 -28.37 18.92 -6.27
N SER A 230 -29.55 18.41 -5.87
CA SER A 230 -30.49 17.76 -6.77
C SER A 230 -31.71 18.64 -7.07
N PHE A 231 -32.13 18.63 -8.33
CA PHE A 231 -33.33 19.28 -8.86
C PHE A 231 -34.22 18.21 -9.51
N TYR A 232 -35.49 18.13 -9.09
CA TYR A 232 -36.43 17.17 -9.67
C TYR A 232 -37.42 17.89 -10.56
N PHE A 233 -37.49 17.44 -11.78
CA PHE A 233 -38.44 17.88 -12.80
C PHE A 233 -39.45 16.77 -13.05
N ARG A 234 -40.47 17.03 -13.88
CA ARG A 234 -41.54 16.07 -14.15
C ARG A 234 -41.06 14.78 -14.83
N ARG A 235 -39.95 14.86 -15.61
CA ARG A 235 -39.46 13.73 -16.42
C ARG A 235 -38.00 13.41 -16.17
N CYS A 236 -37.31 14.21 -15.40
CA CYS A 236 -35.88 13.98 -15.12
C CYS A 236 -35.48 14.56 -13.76
N MET A 237 -34.41 14.03 -13.22
CA MET A 237 -33.66 14.61 -12.14
C MET A 237 -32.35 15.17 -12.66
N VAL A 238 -32.00 16.38 -12.24
CA VAL A 238 -30.68 16.97 -12.52
C VAL A 238 -29.93 17.11 -11.22
N GLY A 239 -28.77 16.46 -11.13
CA GLY A 239 -27.81 16.59 -10.04
C GLY A 239 -26.64 17.47 -10.48
N LEU A 240 -26.25 18.40 -9.62
CA LEU A 240 -25.02 19.16 -9.75
C LEU A 240 -24.11 18.80 -8.57
N TYR A 241 -22.81 18.63 -8.81
CA TYR A 241 -21.87 18.44 -7.72
C TYR A 241 -20.58 19.20 -7.91
N LEU A 242 -19.98 19.59 -6.80
CA LEU A 242 -18.63 20.08 -6.66
C LEU A 242 -17.87 19.11 -5.75
N ASP A 243 -16.83 18.47 -6.29
CA ASP A 243 -15.94 17.59 -5.56
C ASP A 243 -14.55 18.22 -5.47
N LEU A 244 -14.06 18.42 -4.26
CA LEU A 244 -12.75 19.01 -3.96
C LEU A 244 -11.89 17.91 -3.32
N GLN A 245 -11.02 17.30 -4.11
CA GLN A 245 -10.09 16.30 -3.61
C GLN A 245 -8.82 16.96 -3.08
N ASN A 246 -8.29 16.40 -2.00
CA ASN A 246 -7.09 16.90 -1.33
C ASN A 246 -7.18 18.40 -0.96
N VAL A 247 -8.24 18.76 -0.23
CA VAL A 247 -8.51 20.18 0.17
C VAL A 247 -7.36 20.77 1.00
N THR A 248 -6.65 19.94 1.75
CA THR A 248 -5.50 20.32 2.55
C THR A 248 -4.23 20.59 1.73
N GLY A 249 -4.21 20.21 0.43
CA GLY A 249 -3.02 20.29 -0.40
C GLY A 249 -1.88 19.36 0.09
N SER A 250 -2.22 18.28 0.78
CA SER A 250 -1.25 17.33 1.32
C SER A 250 -0.37 16.74 0.23
N LYS A 251 0.91 16.56 0.53
CA LYS A 251 1.90 16.02 -0.38
C LYS A 251 2.23 14.57 -0.03
N LEU A 252 2.00 13.66 -0.96
CA LEU A 252 2.53 12.30 -0.87
C LEU A 252 4.02 12.35 -1.20
N LYS A 253 4.84 11.99 -0.25
CA LYS A 253 6.29 11.94 -0.41
C LYS A 253 6.73 10.56 -0.89
N GLN A 254 7.71 10.57 -1.79
CA GLN A 254 8.45 9.40 -2.23
C GLN A 254 9.90 9.51 -1.77
N PRO A 255 10.73 8.45 -1.84
CA PRO A 255 12.15 8.56 -1.55
C PRO A 255 12.80 9.63 -2.43
N ASP A 256 13.62 10.50 -1.84
CA ASP A 256 14.39 11.49 -2.59
C ASP A 256 15.31 10.76 -3.56
N VAL A 257 15.45 11.26 -4.79
CA VAL A 257 16.40 10.71 -5.77
C VAL A 257 17.73 11.38 -5.62
N ILE A 258 18.79 10.59 -5.45
CA ILE A 258 20.16 11.07 -5.44
C ILE A 258 20.67 11.15 -6.89
N MET A 259 21.29 12.27 -7.24
CA MET A 259 21.92 12.49 -8.55
C MET A 259 23.31 13.09 -8.41
N SER A 260 24.21 12.70 -9.27
CA SER A 260 25.51 13.37 -9.41
C SER A 260 25.32 14.74 -10.05
N THR A 261 26.07 15.74 -9.57
CA THR A 261 26.15 17.06 -10.21
C THR A 261 27.21 17.11 -11.32
N GLY A 262 27.99 16.04 -11.50
CA GLY A 262 29.15 15.99 -12.40
C GLY A 262 30.39 16.73 -11.86
N VAL A 263 30.32 17.36 -10.70
CA VAL A 263 31.43 18.06 -10.05
C VAL A 263 32.14 17.12 -9.09
N ILE A 264 33.46 16.94 -9.23
CA ILE A 264 34.25 16.14 -8.31
C ILE A 264 34.64 16.99 -7.11
N GLU A 265 34.25 16.56 -5.90
CA GLU A 265 34.51 17.28 -4.64
C GLU A 265 35.98 17.19 -4.19
N ASN A 266 36.64 16.09 -4.50
CA ASN A 266 38.02 15.78 -4.08
C ASN A 266 38.94 15.50 -5.27
N PRO A 267 39.18 16.41 -6.21
CA PRO A 267 39.91 16.16 -7.45
C PRO A 267 41.39 15.79 -7.22
N ALA A 268 41.96 16.10 -6.06
CA ALA A 268 43.31 15.75 -5.69
C ALA A 268 43.47 14.31 -5.17
N ALA A 269 42.37 13.60 -4.93
CA ALA A 269 42.41 12.21 -4.49
C ALA A 269 42.72 11.24 -5.65
N PRO A 270 43.23 10.03 -5.35
CA PRO A 270 43.39 8.99 -6.37
C PRO A 270 42.06 8.75 -7.12
N ALA A 271 42.14 8.40 -8.40
CA ALA A 271 40.96 8.20 -9.25
C ALA A 271 39.95 7.19 -8.68
N SER A 272 40.40 6.19 -7.92
CA SER A 272 39.53 5.21 -7.22
C SER A 272 38.79 5.77 -6.03
N GLU A 273 39.16 6.92 -5.51
CA GLU A 273 38.61 7.56 -4.33
C GLU A 273 37.91 8.89 -4.65
N GLN A 274 37.96 9.31 -5.92
CA GLN A 274 37.24 10.52 -6.33
C GLN A 274 35.75 10.36 -6.20
N ARG A 275 35.10 11.44 -5.71
CA ARG A 275 33.67 11.48 -5.43
C ARG A 275 33.02 12.65 -6.13
N TYR A 276 31.84 12.39 -6.70
CA TYR A 276 30.96 13.44 -7.19
C TYR A 276 30.26 14.14 -6.02
N LYS A 277 30.05 15.44 -6.14
CA LYS A 277 29.10 16.17 -5.34
C LYS A 277 27.69 15.68 -5.68
N MET A 278 27.00 15.13 -4.69
CA MET A 278 25.67 14.59 -4.86
C MET A 278 24.59 15.66 -4.61
N LYS A 279 23.46 15.51 -5.29
CA LYS A 279 22.28 16.37 -5.19
C LYS A 279 21.05 15.52 -4.92
N TYR A 280 20.22 15.95 -3.97
CA TYR A 280 18.94 15.31 -3.66
C TYR A 280 17.80 16.02 -4.39
N LEU A 281 17.02 15.27 -5.13
CA LEU A 281 15.79 15.73 -5.75
C LEU A 281 14.62 15.20 -4.95
N LYS A 282 13.90 16.12 -4.30
CA LYS A 282 12.68 15.78 -3.57
C LYS A 282 11.62 15.30 -4.54
N GLN A 283 11.02 14.15 -4.24
CA GLN A 283 9.88 13.62 -4.96
C GLN A 283 8.64 13.72 -4.07
N GLU A 284 7.76 14.65 -4.44
CA GLU A 284 6.47 14.80 -3.79
C GLU A 284 5.39 15.14 -4.81
N SER A 285 4.22 14.55 -4.65
CA SER A 285 3.07 14.81 -5.50
C SER A 285 1.84 15.05 -4.65
N GLY A 286 0.97 15.89 -5.10
CA GLY A 286 -0.31 16.20 -4.42
C GLY A 286 -0.71 17.63 -4.73
N THR A 287 -1.93 17.78 -5.21
CA THR A 287 -2.54 19.06 -5.51
C THR A 287 -4.01 19.01 -5.14
N LEU A 288 -4.59 20.16 -4.89
CA LEU A 288 -6.05 20.30 -4.82
C LEU A 288 -6.62 20.06 -6.22
N LEU A 289 -7.56 19.11 -6.33
CA LEU A 289 -8.23 18.80 -7.59
C LEU A 289 -9.74 19.09 -7.48
N PRO A 290 -10.21 20.24 -8.01
CA PRO A 290 -11.63 20.53 -8.10
C PRO A 290 -12.25 19.82 -9.31
N THR A 291 -13.42 19.20 -9.10
CA THR A 291 -14.21 18.56 -10.15
C THR A 291 -15.66 19.05 -10.05
N LEU A 292 -16.19 19.57 -11.16
CA LEU A 292 -17.58 19.91 -11.33
C LEU A 292 -18.26 18.87 -12.20
N GLY A 293 -19.46 18.41 -11.81
CA GLY A 293 -20.20 17.46 -12.62
C GLY A 293 -21.70 17.70 -12.62
N VAL A 294 -22.34 17.20 -13.66
CA VAL A 294 -23.77 17.21 -13.86
C VAL A 294 -24.24 15.80 -14.14
N THR A 295 -25.26 15.34 -13.43
CA THR A 295 -25.93 14.07 -13.66
C THR A 295 -27.37 14.35 -14.10
N VAL A 296 -27.82 13.67 -15.14
CA VAL A 296 -29.23 13.74 -15.60
C VAL A 296 -29.79 12.33 -15.62
N GLU A 297 -30.88 12.10 -14.88
CA GLU A 297 -31.60 10.83 -14.83
C GLU A 297 -33.03 11.05 -15.36
N PHE A 298 -33.46 10.17 -16.29
CA PHE A 298 -34.76 10.24 -16.99
C PHE A 298 -35.71 9.17 -16.48
#